data_765f7558d4f32c99b2796a905a3614b5
#
_entry.id   765f7558d4f32c99b2796a905a3614b5
#
_cell.length_a   1.000
_cell.length_b   1.000
_cell.length_c   1.000
_cell.angle_alpha   90.00
_cell.angle_beta   90.00
_cell.angle_gamma   90.00
#
_symmetry.space_group_name_H-M   'P 1'
#
loop_
_entity.id
_entity.type
_entity.pdbx_description
1 polymer ?
#
loop_
_entity_poly.entity_id
_entity_poly.type
_entity_poly.pdbx_seq_one_letter_code
_entity_poly.pdbx_strand_id
1 'polypeptide(L)'
;EPLAALSRIASGTHKQIKLLPDDTIIYSSKPIPGNEQFINRNINKLVHAGAHVIKNSPLTDTHTTGHASQNELRMMLAFTKPKYFVPVHGEYAMLKRHVEIAETQGIPSENCFVLAPGDVLSIDNTSAKVLKKEIPASDTYLDSSLSDVDSNVLKERRKMADEGLVSVNYFVNRKKKLLGDP
;
A
#
# COMPACT_ATOMS: atom_id res chain seq x y z
N GLU A 1 -4.04 -6.64 10.82
CA GLU A 1 -5.30 -6.04 11.31
C GLU A 1 -5.79 -6.76 12.57
N PRO A 2 -6.29 -6.03 13.60
CA PRO A 2 -6.74 -6.63 14.87
C PRO A 2 -7.87 -7.66 14.71
N LEU A 3 -8.72 -7.48 13.70
CA LEU A 3 -9.87 -8.35 13.40
C LEU A 3 -9.55 -9.49 12.43
N ALA A 4 -8.33 -9.59 11.91
CA ALA A 4 -7.92 -10.68 11.05
C ALA A 4 -8.05 -12.03 11.77
N ALA A 5 -8.37 -13.09 11.02
CA ALA A 5 -8.59 -14.43 11.58
C ALA A 5 -7.43 -14.88 12.48
N LEU A 6 -6.18 -14.74 12.00
CA LEU A 6 -5.00 -15.14 12.76
C LEU A 6 -4.81 -14.35 14.06
N SER A 7 -5.16 -13.05 14.10
CA SER A 7 -5.13 -12.25 15.32
C SER A 7 -6.14 -12.73 16.35
N ARG A 8 -7.31 -13.18 15.91
CA ARG A 8 -8.36 -13.76 16.77
C ARG A 8 -7.95 -15.13 17.27
N ILE A 9 -7.31 -15.96 16.43
CA ILE A 9 -6.75 -17.27 16.83
C ILE A 9 -5.67 -17.06 17.91
N ALA A 10 -4.71 -16.17 17.63
CA ALA A 10 -3.63 -15.84 18.56
C ALA A 10 -4.11 -15.26 19.90
N SER A 11 -5.28 -14.64 19.93
CA SER A 11 -5.90 -14.07 21.15
C SER A 11 -6.94 -15.00 21.79
N GLY A 12 -7.17 -16.20 21.24
CA GLY A 12 -8.17 -17.16 21.75
C GLY A 12 -9.63 -16.75 21.54
N THR A 13 -9.87 -15.73 20.68
CA THR A 13 -11.23 -15.20 20.44
C THR A 13 -11.85 -15.67 19.13
N HIS A 14 -11.17 -16.56 18.40
CA HIS A 14 -11.73 -17.14 17.17
C HIS A 14 -12.82 -18.15 17.50
N LYS A 15 -13.98 -18.05 16.82
CA LYS A 15 -15.17 -18.84 17.16
C LYS A 15 -15.01 -20.35 16.90
N GLN A 16 -14.28 -20.72 15.85
CA GLN A 16 -14.20 -22.12 15.36
C GLN A 16 -12.84 -22.75 15.58
N ILE A 17 -11.75 -21.97 15.60
CA ILE A 17 -10.39 -22.47 15.69
C ILE A 17 -9.82 -22.11 17.06
N LYS A 18 -9.36 -23.12 17.78
CA LYS A 18 -8.63 -22.96 19.05
C LYS A 18 -7.21 -23.46 18.83
N LEU A 19 -6.25 -22.69 19.29
CA LEU A 19 -4.85 -23.06 19.27
C LEU A 19 -4.57 -24.05 20.41
N LEU A 20 -3.91 -25.12 20.09
CA LEU A 20 -3.44 -26.13 21.06
C LEU A 20 -1.92 -25.97 21.24
N PRO A 21 -1.36 -26.35 22.41
CA PRO A 21 0.09 -26.49 22.55
C PRO A 21 0.64 -27.42 21.47
N ASP A 22 1.84 -27.12 20.99
CA ASP A 22 2.54 -27.83 19.91
C ASP A 22 1.94 -27.72 18.50
N ASP A 23 0.86 -26.94 18.31
CA ASP A 23 0.39 -26.61 16.98
C ASP A 23 1.49 -25.87 16.18
N THR A 24 1.59 -26.18 14.89
CA THR A 24 2.51 -25.50 13.99
C THR A 24 1.77 -24.46 13.14
N ILE A 25 2.21 -23.20 13.22
CA ILE A 25 1.67 -22.09 12.45
C ILE A 25 2.69 -21.65 11.40
N ILE A 26 2.32 -21.75 10.12
CA ILE A 26 3.19 -21.38 9.00
C ILE A 26 2.73 -20.02 8.44
N TYR A 27 3.61 -19.01 8.54
CA TYR A 27 3.43 -17.73 7.87
C TYR A 27 3.96 -17.81 6.44
N SER A 28 3.05 -18.08 5.50
CA SER A 28 3.33 -18.18 4.06
C SER A 28 3.27 -16.84 3.34
N SER A 29 3.19 -15.72 4.05
CA SER A 29 3.11 -14.37 3.46
C SER A 29 4.30 -13.52 3.85
N LYS A 30 4.65 -12.54 3.00
CA LYS A 30 5.60 -11.49 3.35
C LYS A 30 4.90 -10.35 4.09
N PRO A 31 5.52 -9.76 5.12
CA PRO A 31 5.02 -8.56 5.76
C PRO A 31 4.87 -7.42 4.75
N ILE A 32 3.76 -6.69 4.83
CA ILE A 32 3.65 -5.39 4.17
C ILE A 32 4.48 -4.39 4.99
N PRO A 33 5.33 -3.57 4.36
CA PRO A 33 6.11 -2.55 5.06
C PRO A 33 5.24 -1.72 6.02
N GLY A 34 5.70 -1.54 7.27
CA GLY A 34 4.96 -0.86 8.33
C GLY A 34 4.09 -1.76 9.21
N ASN A 35 3.85 -3.01 8.83
CA ASN A 35 3.04 -3.95 9.63
C ASN A 35 3.86 -4.91 10.50
N GLU A 36 5.19 -4.79 10.50
CA GLU A 36 6.09 -5.73 11.17
C GLU A 36 5.84 -5.83 12.68
N GLN A 37 5.60 -4.69 13.34
CA GLN A 37 5.31 -4.67 14.78
C GLN A 37 4.03 -5.42 15.11
N PHE A 38 3.00 -5.25 14.28
CA PHE A 38 1.73 -5.92 14.47
C PHE A 38 1.85 -7.44 14.27
N ILE A 39 2.58 -7.86 13.24
CA ILE A 39 2.87 -9.27 12.95
C ILE A 39 3.67 -9.87 14.11
N ASN A 40 4.72 -9.21 14.59
CA ASN A 40 5.54 -9.68 15.70
C ASN A 40 4.73 -9.82 17.00
N ARG A 41 3.79 -8.91 17.28
CA ARG A 41 2.86 -9.07 18.42
C ARG A 41 2.01 -10.32 18.31
N ASN A 42 1.51 -10.65 17.12
CA ASN A 42 0.72 -11.85 16.90
C ASN A 42 1.59 -13.12 17.04
N ILE A 43 2.80 -13.10 16.49
CA ILE A 43 3.75 -14.22 16.64
C ILE A 43 4.06 -14.48 18.12
N ASN A 44 4.34 -13.43 18.90
CA ASN A 44 4.60 -13.56 20.32
C ASN A 44 3.40 -14.19 21.09
N LYS A 45 2.17 -13.83 20.74
CA LYS A 45 0.97 -14.44 21.32
C LYS A 45 0.86 -15.94 20.98
N LEU A 46 1.13 -16.30 19.72
CA LEU A 46 1.09 -17.70 19.26
C LEU A 46 2.14 -18.55 19.99
N VAL A 47 3.38 -18.06 20.06
CA VAL A 47 4.47 -18.74 20.77
C VAL A 47 4.17 -18.84 22.28
N HIS A 48 3.63 -17.79 22.88
CA HIS A 48 3.23 -17.80 24.29
C HIS A 48 2.11 -18.83 24.57
N ALA A 49 1.25 -19.08 23.59
CA ALA A 49 0.23 -20.13 23.68
C ALA A 49 0.77 -21.54 23.40
N GLY A 50 2.07 -21.71 23.17
CA GLY A 50 2.74 -23.00 22.97
C GLY A 50 2.86 -23.43 21.50
N ALA A 51 2.52 -22.58 20.54
CA ALA A 51 2.63 -22.94 19.12
C ALA A 51 4.06 -22.78 18.58
N HIS A 52 4.41 -23.64 17.62
CA HIS A 52 5.60 -23.51 16.80
C HIS A 52 5.31 -22.58 15.61
N VAL A 53 6.05 -21.47 15.48
CA VAL A 53 5.82 -20.51 14.40
C VAL A 53 6.95 -20.55 13.39
N ILE A 54 6.62 -20.92 12.15
CA ILE A 54 7.52 -20.93 11.01
C ILE A 54 7.22 -19.69 10.15
N LYS A 55 8.24 -18.84 9.95
CA LYS A 55 8.15 -17.65 9.08
C LYS A 55 8.85 -17.91 7.76
N ASN A 56 8.42 -17.20 6.71
CA ASN A 56 9.13 -17.19 5.47
C ASN A 56 10.56 -16.61 5.66
N SER A 57 11.54 -17.35 5.21
CA SER A 57 12.96 -16.98 5.23
C SER A 57 13.67 -17.71 4.08
N PRO A 58 14.89 -17.32 3.72
CA PRO A 58 15.67 -18.06 2.73
C PRO A 58 15.88 -19.55 3.06
N LEU A 59 15.76 -19.94 4.34
CA LEU A 59 15.92 -21.31 4.79
C LEU A 59 14.61 -22.10 4.77
N THR A 60 13.48 -21.44 4.92
CA THR A 60 12.17 -22.11 5.04
C THR A 60 11.36 -22.06 3.76
N ASP A 61 11.61 -21.07 2.89
CA ASP A 61 10.96 -20.87 1.57
C ASP A 61 9.45 -21.19 1.56
N THR A 62 8.73 -20.64 2.55
CA THR A 62 7.30 -20.92 2.74
C THR A 62 6.39 -20.02 1.91
N HIS A 63 6.95 -19.09 1.12
CA HIS A 63 6.17 -18.12 0.35
C HIS A 63 6.59 -18.08 -1.11
N THR A 64 5.61 -18.26 -1.99
CA THR A 64 5.75 -17.98 -3.43
C THR A 64 5.07 -16.66 -3.74
N THR A 65 5.76 -15.76 -4.46
CA THR A 65 5.18 -14.48 -4.88
C THR A 65 4.02 -14.70 -5.85
N GLY A 66 2.96 -13.90 -5.71
CA GLY A 66 1.84 -13.86 -6.65
C GLY A 66 2.12 -13.01 -7.89
N HIS A 67 3.20 -12.22 -7.88
CA HIS A 67 3.61 -11.42 -9.03
C HIS A 67 4.49 -12.24 -9.97
N ALA A 68 4.27 -12.05 -11.27
CA ALA A 68 5.03 -12.73 -12.30
C ALA A 68 6.52 -12.34 -12.29
N SER A 69 7.39 -13.32 -12.50
CA SER A 69 8.82 -13.10 -12.73
C SER A 69 9.05 -12.47 -14.10
N GLN A 70 10.25 -11.94 -14.37
CA GLN A 70 10.60 -11.38 -15.67
C GLN A 70 10.41 -12.39 -16.82
N ASN A 71 10.70 -13.68 -16.58
CA ASN A 71 10.55 -14.70 -17.61
C ASN A 71 9.08 -14.97 -17.92
N GLU A 72 8.23 -14.98 -16.91
CA GLU A 72 6.78 -15.14 -17.10
C GLU A 72 6.18 -13.93 -17.84
N LEU A 73 6.65 -12.70 -17.54
CA LEU A 73 6.26 -11.51 -18.30
C LEU A 73 6.69 -11.61 -19.78
N ARG A 74 7.92 -12.08 -20.06
CA ARG A 74 8.39 -12.35 -21.43
C ARG A 74 7.53 -13.39 -22.13
N MET A 75 7.19 -14.48 -21.44
CA MET A 75 6.32 -15.53 -21.98
C MET A 75 4.94 -14.98 -22.36
N MET A 76 4.34 -14.18 -21.50
CA MET A 76 3.04 -13.55 -21.77
C MET A 76 3.10 -12.65 -23.01
N LEU A 77 4.13 -11.82 -23.13
CA LEU A 77 4.34 -10.96 -24.29
C LEU A 77 4.59 -11.77 -25.57
N ALA A 78 5.36 -12.85 -25.48
CA ALA A 78 5.63 -13.73 -26.61
C ALA A 78 4.36 -14.46 -27.12
N PHE A 79 3.45 -14.83 -26.22
CA PHE A 79 2.18 -15.47 -26.57
C PHE A 79 1.17 -14.48 -27.14
N THR A 80 1.05 -13.30 -26.56
CA THR A 80 0.05 -12.29 -26.95
C THR A 80 0.47 -11.46 -28.15
N LYS A 81 1.78 -11.25 -28.35
CA LYS A 81 2.36 -10.43 -29.43
C LYS A 81 1.61 -9.10 -29.63
N PRO A 82 1.49 -8.28 -28.58
CA PRO A 82 0.68 -7.09 -28.65
C PRO A 82 1.29 -6.05 -29.59
N LYS A 83 0.46 -5.33 -30.34
CA LYS A 83 0.89 -4.18 -31.16
C LYS A 83 1.31 -3.01 -30.29
N TYR A 84 0.58 -2.77 -29.21
CA TYR A 84 0.81 -1.71 -28.23
C TYR A 84 0.96 -2.29 -26.84
N PHE A 85 1.82 -1.69 -26.02
CA PHE A 85 2.06 -2.14 -24.68
C PHE A 85 1.92 -0.98 -23.67
N VAL A 86 1.12 -1.20 -22.62
CA VAL A 86 0.87 -0.23 -21.55
C VAL A 86 1.02 -0.93 -20.21
N PRO A 87 2.14 -0.76 -19.49
CA PRO A 87 2.29 -1.28 -18.15
C PRO A 87 1.42 -0.47 -17.17
N VAL A 88 0.80 -1.15 -16.22
CA VAL A 88 -0.05 -0.53 -15.20
C VAL A 88 0.28 -1.08 -13.81
N HIS A 89 -0.24 -0.45 -12.77
CA HIS A 89 -0.19 -0.94 -11.40
C HIS A 89 1.25 -1.07 -10.83
N GLY A 90 2.00 0.01 -10.88
CA GLY A 90 3.34 0.06 -10.33
C GLY A 90 3.89 1.49 -10.26
N GLU A 91 4.97 1.67 -9.54
CA GLU A 91 5.72 2.92 -9.55
C GLU A 91 6.38 3.15 -10.91
N TYR A 92 6.66 4.40 -11.25
CA TYR A 92 7.21 4.77 -12.55
C TYR A 92 8.44 3.95 -12.96
N ALA A 93 9.37 3.70 -12.03
CA ALA A 93 10.55 2.88 -12.29
C ALA A 93 10.20 1.43 -12.66
N MET A 94 9.19 0.85 -12.01
CA MET A 94 8.68 -0.50 -12.32
C MET A 94 8.03 -0.54 -13.70
N LEU A 95 7.22 0.47 -14.03
CA LEU A 95 6.58 0.58 -15.35
C LEU A 95 7.61 0.71 -16.46
N LYS A 96 8.66 1.53 -16.26
CA LYS A 96 9.78 1.65 -17.21
C LYS A 96 10.51 0.33 -17.39
N ARG A 97 10.79 -0.38 -16.30
CA ARG A 97 11.43 -1.70 -16.38
C ARG A 97 10.60 -2.73 -17.14
N HIS A 98 9.26 -2.66 -17.01
CA HIS A 98 8.36 -3.54 -17.75
C HIS A 98 8.34 -3.20 -19.24
N VAL A 99 8.45 -1.92 -19.61
CA VAL A 99 8.64 -1.49 -21.01
C VAL A 99 9.94 -2.06 -21.60
N GLU A 100 11.06 -1.97 -20.87
CA GLU A 100 12.33 -2.56 -21.32
C GLU A 100 12.20 -4.07 -21.59
N ILE A 101 11.44 -4.80 -20.76
CA ILE A 101 11.13 -6.21 -21.01
C ILE A 101 10.34 -6.37 -22.31
N ALA A 102 9.34 -5.52 -22.55
CA ALA A 102 8.53 -5.56 -23.76
C ALA A 102 9.36 -5.28 -25.03
N GLU A 103 10.25 -4.32 -24.98
CA GLU A 103 11.19 -4.01 -26.07
C GLU A 103 12.09 -5.21 -26.40
N THR A 104 12.57 -5.95 -25.39
CA THR A 104 13.35 -7.18 -25.61
C THR A 104 12.53 -8.30 -26.29
N GLN A 105 11.21 -8.22 -26.28
CA GLN A 105 10.31 -9.14 -26.98
C GLN A 105 9.90 -8.62 -28.38
N GLY A 106 10.54 -7.55 -28.88
CA GLY A 106 10.34 -7.02 -30.21
C GLY A 106 9.20 -6.02 -30.34
N ILE A 107 8.65 -5.50 -29.24
CA ILE A 107 7.66 -4.42 -29.31
C ILE A 107 8.43 -3.11 -29.48
N PRO A 108 8.17 -2.33 -30.55
CA PRO A 108 8.85 -1.06 -30.79
C PRO A 108 8.63 -0.07 -29.63
N SER A 109 9.65 0.72 -29.28
CA SER A 109 9.58 1.69 -28.18
C SER A 109 8.48 2.73 -28.37
N GLU A 110 8.20 3.13 -29.60
CA GLU A 110 7.10 4.04 -29.96
C GLU A 110 5.70 3.44 -29.70
N ASN A 111 5.61 2.12 -29.53
CA ASN A 111 4.39 1.40 -29.22
C ASN A 111 4.27 1.05 -27.72
N CYS A 112 5.24 1.49 -26.91
CA CYS A 112 5.25 1.29 -25.46
C CYS A 112 4.92 2.60 -24.74
N PHE A 113 3.83 2.62 -23.95
CA PHE A 113 3.33 3.83 -23.34
C PHE A 113 3.34 3.73 -21.80
N VAL A 114 4.15 4.52 -21.12
CA VAL A 114 4.05 4.73 -19.67
C VAL A 114 3.19 5.97 -19.42
N LEU A 115 2.00 5.76 -18.89
CA LEU A 115 1.02 6.81 -18.63
C LEU A 115 1.14 7.31 -17.20
N ALA A 116 0.98 8.61 -17.02
CA ALA A 116 0.78 9.23 -15.71
C ALA A 116 -0.72 9.37 -15.39
N PRO A 117 -1.11 9.51 -14.12
CA PRO A 117 -2.49 9.86 -13.78
C PRO A 117 -2.97 11.09 -14.55
N GLY A 118 -4.15 10.99 -15.17
CA GLY A 118 -4.73 12.04 -16.02
C GLY A 118 -4.34 11.98 -17.49
N ASP A 119 -3.37 11.15 -17.89
CA ASP A 119 -3.08 10.91 -19.29
C ASP A 119 -4.14 10.00 -19.93
N VAL A 120 -4.48 10.26 -21.19
CA VAL A 120 -5.40 9.43 -21.97
C VAL A 120 -4.65 8.83 -23.17
N LEU A 121 -4.68 7.53 -23.29
CA LEU A 121 -4.21 6.83 -24.50
C LEU A 121 -5.38 6.62 -25.46
N SER A 122 -5.35 7.30 -26.61
CA SER A 122 -6.29 7.10 -27.70
C SER A 122 -5.70 6.12 -28.71
N ILE A 123 -6.41 5.03 -28.97
CA ILE A 123 -5.99 3.99 -29.92
C ILE A 123 -7.06 3.87 -31.00
N ASP A 124 -6.65 3.91 -32.24
CA ASP A 124 -7.48 3.58 -33.40
C ASP A 124 -6.87 2.39 -34.17
N ASN A 125 -7.46 2.05 -35.33
CA ASN A 125 -7.01 0.93 -36.16
C ASN A 125 -5.57 1.10 -36.69
N THR A 126 -5.07 2.32 -36.77
CA THR A 126 -3.80 2.66 -37.42
C THR A 126 -2.75 3.19 -36.46
N SER A 127 -3.17 3.90 -35.42
CA SER A 127 -2.27 4.66 -34.53
C SER A 127 -2.65 4.59 -33.07
N ALA A 128 -1.69 4.94 -32.22
CA ALA A 128 -1.91 5.19 -30.80
C ALA A 128 -1.28 6.54 -30.42
N LYS A 129 -2.00 7.36 -29.66
CA LYS A 129 -1.56 8.71 -29.25
C LYS A 129 -1.86 8.95 -27.79
N VAL A 130 -0.88 9.50 -27.09
CA VAL A 130 -1.05 9.92 -25.69
C VAL A 130 -1.44 11.40 -25.64
N LEU A 131 -2.57 11.69 -25.00
CA LEU A 131 -3.02 13.02 -24.62
C LEU A 131 -2.63 13.25 -23.17
N LYS A 132 -1.77 14.23 -22.92
CA LYS A 132 -1.21 14.46 -21.59
C LYS A 132 -2.14 15.30 -20.74
N LYS A 133 -2.38 14.88 -19.48
CA LYS A 133 -3.17 15.62 -18.49
C LYS A 133 -4.57 15.99 -18.97
N GLU A 134 -5.19 15.14 -19.78
CA GLU A 134 -6.53 15.37 -20.32
C GLU A 134 -7.62 15.29 -19.24
N ILE A 135 -7.40 14.47 -18.24
CA ILE A 135 -8.31 14.28 -17.12
C ILE A 135 -7.67 14.86 -15.86
N PRO A 136 -8.39 15.68 -15.07
CA PRO A 136 -7.91 16.09 -13.76
C PRO A 136 -7.66 14.87 -12.86
N ALA A 137 -6.44 14.72 -12.36
CA ALA A 137 -6.02 13.57 -11.55
C ALA A 137 -5.11 14.03 -10.40
N SER A 138 -5.51 15.09 -9.70
CA SER A 138 -4.86 15.52 -8.47
C SER A 138 -5.34 14.70 -7.27
N ASP A 139 -4.49 14.59 -6.26
CA ASP A 139 -4.88 13.99 -4.99
C ASP A 139 -6.02 14.81 -4.37
N THR A 140 -7.12 14.14 -4.05
CA THR A 140 -8.26 14.71 -3.33
C THR A 140 -8.30 14.09 -1.95
N TYR A 141 -8.26 14.91 -0.91
CA TYR A 141 -8.34 14.48 0.47
C TYR A 141 -9.76 14.70 0.99
N LEU A 142 -10.39 13.63 1.45
CA LEU A 142 -11.76 13.66 1.94
C LEU A 142 -11.75 13.50 3.48
N ASP A 143 -12.64 14.22 4.13
CA ASP A 143 -12.94 14.00 5.56
C ASP A 143 -13.92 12.82 5.76
N SER A 144 -14.34 12.58 7.00
CA SER A 144 -15.29 11.51 7.33
C SER A 144 -16.69 11.71 6.73
N SER A 145 -17.01 12.94 6.30
CA SER A 145 -18.28 13.27 5.61
C SER A 145 -18.17 13.22 4.09
N LEU A 146 -17.02 12.78 3.55
CA LEU A 146 -16.66 12.77 2.14
C LEU A 146 -16.60 14.17 1.52
N SER A 147 -16.40 15.20 2.34
CA SER A 147 -16.16 16.56 1.89
C SER A 147 -14.67 16.78 1.59
N ASP A 148 -14.38 17.56 0.57
CA ASP A 148 -13.00 17.92 0.20
C ASP A 148 -12.33 18.72 1.31
N VAL A 149 -11.09 18.39 1.63
CA VAL A 149 -10.32 19.02 2.70
C VAL A 149 -9.35 20.04 2.12
N ASP A 150 -9.46 21.29 2.56
CA ASP A 150 -8.59 22.38 2.15
C ASP A 150 -7.12 22.09 2.44
N SER A 151 -6.25 22.50 1.51
CA SER A 151 -4.80 22.27 1.61
C SER A 151 -4.16 22.91 2.85
N ASN A 152 -4.74 23.99 3.38
CA ASN A 152 -4.25 24.62 4.62
C ASN A 152 -4.52 23.75 5.84
N VAL A 153 -5.69 23.13 5.90
CA VAL A 153 -6.02 22.16 6.96
C VAL A 153 -5.01 21.00 6.97
N LEU A 154 -4.64 20.51 5.78
CA LEU A 154 -3.63 19.44 5.67
C LEU A 154 -2.24 19.89 6.14
N LYS A 155 -1.82 21.12 5.81
CA LYS A 155 -0.55 21.70 6.28
C LYS A 155 -0.54 21.84 7.80
N GLU A 156 -1.62 22.37 8.39
CA GLU A 156 -1.75 22.53 9.84
C GLU A 156 -1.73 21.18 10.55
N ARG A 157 -2.43 20.17 10.04
CA ARG A 157 -2.41 18.81 10.60
C ARG A 157 -1.02 18.18 10.53
N ARG A 158 -0.28 18.36 9.45
CA ARG A 158 1.11 17.89 9.35
C ARG A 158 1.99 18.58 10.39
N LYS A 159 1.87 19.92 10.52
CA LYS A 159 2.61 20.67 11.51
C LYS A 159 2.30 20.20 12.94
N MET A 160 1.03 19.97 13.27
CA MET A 160 0.65 19.41 14.59
C MET A 160 1.18 17.99 14.79
N ALA A 161 1.28 17.17 13.74
CA ALA A 161 1.83 15.81 13.83
C ALA A 161 3.35 15.83 14.10
N ASP A 162 4.07 16.77 13.52
CA ASP A 162 5.54 16.89 13.64
C ASP A 162 5.95 17.60 14.93
N GLU A 163 5.22 18.66 15.34
CA GLU A 163 5.57 19.56 16.44
C GLU A 163 4.67 19.39 17.70
N GLY A 164 3.54 18.72 17.55
CA GLY A 164 2.53 18.58 18.60
C GLY A 164 1.62 19.80 18.74
N LEU A 165 0.72 19.77 19.72
CA LEU A 165 -0.22 20.84 20.04
C LEU A 165 -0.27 21.05 21.56
N VAL A 166 -0.16 22.28 21.98
CA VAL A 166 -0.40 22.69 23.37
C VAL A 166 -1.60 23.63 23.38
N SER A 167 -2.62 23.29 24.18
CA SER A 167 -3.78 24.15 24.39
C SER A 167 -3.75 24.73 25.80
N VAL A 168 -3.81 26.04 25.92
CA VAL A 168 -3.86 26.76 27.20
C VAL A 168 -5.18 27.50 27.29
N ASN A 169 -6.00 27.17 28.29
CA ASN A 169 -7.26 27.86 28.58
C ASN A 169 -7.09 28.74 29.81
N TYR A 170 -7.54 29.97 29.69
CA TYR A 170 -7.50 30.91 30.82
C TYR A 170 -8.74 31.78 30.84
N PHE A 171 -9.12 32.22 32.05
CA PHE A 171 -10.20 33.15 32.25
C PHE A 171 -9.67 34.56 32.48
N VAL A 172 -10.34 35.52 31.89
CA VAL A 172 -10.02 36.93 32.09
C VAL A 172 -11.26 37.70 32.55
N ASN A 173 -11.09 38.69 33.39
CA ASN A 173 -12.14 39.62 33.77
C ASN A 173 -12.42 40.65 32.63
N ARG A 174 -13.45 41.50 32.82
CA ARG A 174 -13.80 42.56 31.84
C ARG A 174 -12.65 43.55 31.57
N LYS A 175 -11.65 43.66 32.46
CA LYS A 175 -10.44 44.48 32.28
C LYS A 175 -9.28 43.69 31.66
N LYS A 176 -9.51 42.53 31.10
CA LYS A 176 -8.50 41.63 30.51
C LYS A 176 -7.39 41.17 31.45
N LYS A 177 -7.67 41.13 32.76
CA LYS A 177 -6.75 40.51 33.73
C LYS A 177 -7.11 39.04 33.96
N LEU A 178 -6.08 38.17 34.06
CA LEU A 178 -6.24 36.75 34.34
C LEU A 178 -7.02 36.56 35.65
N LEU A 179 -7.93 35.61 35.65
CA LEU A 179 -8.67 35.16 36.84
C LEU A 179 -8.12 33.80 37.26
N GLY A 180 -7.45 33.76 38.41
CA GLY A 180 -6.80 32.57 38.97
C GLY A 180 -5.28 32.66 38.93
N ASP A 181 -4.63 31.97 39.85
CA ASP A 181 -3.20 31.72 39.82
C ASP A 181 -2.89 30.71 38.68
N PRO A 182 -1.72 30.78 38.03
CA PRO A 182 -1.29 29.90 36.97
C PRO A 182 -1.18 28.44 37.39
#